data_ffbc99cdda199b712577b3a45ef8d785
#
_entry.id   ffbc99cdda199b712577b3a45ef8d785
#
_cell.length_a   1.000
_cell.length_b   1.000
_cell.length_c   1.000
_cell.angle_alpha   90.00
_cell.angle_beta   90.00
_cell.angle_gamma   90.00
#
_symmetry.space_group_name_H-M   'P 1'
#
loop_
_entity.id
_entity.type
_entity.pdbx_description
1 polymer ?
#
loop_
_entity_poly.entity_id
_entity_poly.type
_entity_poly.pdbx_seq_one_letter_code
_entity_poly.pdbx_strand_id
1 'polypeptide(L)'
;YDHVGMNPNAPGEDKIWNGADDDGSGTVAVLGIAEALAKSPKRPKRSILFVWHAGEEKGLWGSEYFTKFPTVDITKVVAQLNIDMIGRSKKVGDTNPKNAELSGENEIYVIGSKMMSTQLGAVTDNVNNSYLKMTYNYKYDDPKDPNRFFFRSDHFNYAVKGIPIVFWFDGVHEDYHGAGDHPDKIDY
;
A
#
# COMPACT_ATOMS: atom_id res chain seq x y z
N TYR A 1 -0.12 4.90 -8.69
CA TYR A 1 1.27 5.21 -9.10
C TYR A 1 1.46 6.68 -9.46
N ASP A 2 0.41 7.43 -9.53
CA ASP A 2 0.42 8.88 -9.68
C ASP A 2 0.31 9.55 -8.31
N HIS A 3 0.84 10.76 -8.21
CA HIS A 3 0.81 11.55 -6.99
C HIS A 3 0.19 12.93 -7.24
N VAL A 4 0.13 13.76 -6.22
CA VAL A 4 -0.55 15.07 -6.24
C VAL A 4 0.05 16.11 -7.21
N GLY A 5 1.27 15.90 -7.70
CA GLY A 5 1.89 16.71 -8.74
C GLY A 5 2.70 17.88 -8.20
N MET A 6 2.37 19.13 -8.58
CA MET A 6 3.12 20.29 -8.17
C MET A 6 2.21 21.40 -7.59
N ASN A 7 2.75 22.15 -6.64
CA ASN A 7 2.12 23.33 -6.10
C ASN A 7 3.03 24.56 -6.28
N PRO A 8 2.77 25.43 -7.29
CA PRO A 8 3.59 26.62 -7.52
C PRO A 8 3.66 27.59 -6.33
N ASN A 9 2.68 27.51 -5.44
CA ASN A 9 2.56 28.37 -4.26
C ASN A 9 3.12 27.72 -2.98
N ALA A 10 3.67 26.50 -3.05
CA ALA A 10 4.30 25.87 -1.89
C ALA A 10 5.48 26.72 -1.39
N PRO A 11 5.77 26.73 -0.08
CA PRO A 11 6.98 27.37 0.44
C PRO A 11 8.24 26.63 -0.03
N GLY A 12 9.37 27.35 -0.08
CA GLY A 12 10.66 26.77 -0.51
C GLY A 12 10.87 26.80 -2.02
N GLU A 13 11.98 26.22 -2.47
CA GLU A 13 12.35 26.14 -3.89
C GLU A 13 11.71 24.94 -4.60
N ASP A 14 11.58 23.83 -3.91
CA ASP A 14 10.92 22.64 -4.43
C ASP A 14 9.40 22.82 -4.45
N LYS A 15 8.83 22.72 -5.64
CA LYS A 15 7.39 22.87 -5.90
C LYS A 15 6.75 21.55 -6.33
N ILE A 16 7.54 20.48 -6.44
CA ILE A 16 7.11 19.18 -6.89
C ILE A 16 6.89 18.29 -5.65
N TRP A 17 5.76 17.66 -5.59
CA TRP A 17 5.48 16.62 -4.61
C TRP A 17 5.85 15.29 -5.25
N ASN A 18 7.04 14.79 -4.86
CA ASN A 18 7.69 13.69 -5.58
C ASN A 18 7.00 12.34 -5.33
N GLY A 19 6.42 12.15 -4.15
CA GLY A 19 5.71 10.91 -3.84
C GLY A 19 6.62 9.68 -3.85
N ALA A 20 7.82 9.79 -3.27
CA ALA A 20 8.77 8.67 -3.29
C ALA A 20 8.28 7.50 -2.45
N ASP A 21 7.65 7.77 -1.31
CA ASP A 21 6.96 6.77 -0.53
C ASP A 21 5.50 6.63 -0.97
N ASP A 22 4.81 7.75 -1.17
CA ASP A 22 3.40 7.84 -1.55
C ASP A 22 3.21 8.12 -3.07
N ASP A 23 3.09 7.17 -4.02
CA ASP A 23 3.27 5.73 -3.82
C ASP A 23 4.37 5.18 -4.75
N GLY A 24 5.53 5.85 -4.78
CA GLY A 24 6.71 5.34 -5.48
C GLY A 24 7.19 4.00 -4.92
N SER A 25 7.19 3.87 -3.58
CA SER A 25 7.63 2.67 -2.88
C SER A 25 6.79 1.44 -3.27
N GLY A 26 5.47 1.55 -3.21
CA GLY A 26 4.56 0.47 -3.60
C GLY A 26 4.61 0.18 -5.10
N THR A 27 4.68 1.23 -5.93
CA THR A 27 4.81 1.10 -7.39
C THR A 27 6.02 0.27 -7.78
N VAL A 28 7.20 0.55 -7.21
CA VAL A 28 8.45 -0.17 -7.49
C VAL A 28 8.40 -1.58 -6.90
N ALA A 29 7.82 -1.76 -5.71
CA ALA A 29 7.65 -3.08 -5.11
C ALA A 29 6.80 -4.01 -6.00
N VAL A 30 5.68 -3.54 -6.53
CA VAL A 30 4.84 -4.31 -7.46
C VAL A 30 5.61 -4.68 -8.73
N LEU A 31 6.43 -3.78 -9.27
CA LEU A 31 7.29 -4.06 -10.43
C LEU A 31 8.33 -5.13 -10.10
N GLY A 32 8.99 -5.04 -8.94
CA GLY A 32 9.96 -6.04 -8.49
C GLY A 32 9.35 -7.43 -8.31
N ILE A 33 8.14 -7.50 -7.74
CA ILE A 33 7.40 -8.76 -7.62
C ILE A 33 7.05 -9.33 -8.98
N ALA A 34 6.61 -8.50 -9.93
CA ALA A 34 6.29 -8.93 -11.29
C ALA A 34 7.52 -9.50 -11.99
N GLU A 35 8.67 -8.82 -11.87
CA GLU A 35 9.94 -9.28 -12.43
C GLU A 35 10.39 -10.62 -11.81
N ALA A 36 10.34 -10.73 -10.49
CA ALA A 36 10.71 -11.95 -9.77
C ALA A 36 9.86 -13.15 -10.21
N LEU A 37 8.54 -12.96 -10.32
CA LEU A 37 7.63 -14.00 -10.78
C LEU A 37 7.82 -14.35 -12.25
N ALA A 38 8.12 -13.37 -13.10
CA ALA A 38 8.41 -13.60 -14.51
C ALA A 38 9.69 -14.43 -14.73
N LYS A 39 10.71 -14.20 -13.90
CA LYS A 39 11.99 -14.94 -13.91
C LYS A 39 11.94 -16.27 -13.17
N SER A 40 10.92 -16.52 -12.36
CA SER A 40 10.83 -17.75 -11.58
C SER A 40 10.67 -18.97 -12.46
N PRO A 41 11.48 -20.04 -12.26
CA PRO A 41 11.31 -21.29 -12.96
C PRO A 41 10.02 -22.03 -12.54
N LYS A 42 9.47 -21.68 -11.38
CA LYS A 42 8.24 -22.27 -10.85
C LYS A 42 7.08 -21.30 -11.01
N ARG A 43 6.18 -21.64 -11.91
CA ARG A 43 4.99 -20.80 -12.16
C ARG A 43 3.97 -20.94 -11.04
N PRO A 44 3.30 -19.83 -10.66
CA PRO A 44 2.17 -19.89 -9.73
C PRO A 44 1.03 -20.70 -10.34
N LYS A 45 0.24 -21.37 -9.48
CA LYS A 45 -0.90 -22.18 -9.92
C LYS A 45 -2.08 -21.32 -10.42
N ARG A 46 -2.17 -20.07 -9.97
CA ARG A 46 -3.19 -19.10 -10.40
C ARG A 46 -2.54 -17.97 -11.17
N SER A 47 -3.28 -17.36 -12.07
CA SER A 47 -2.88 -16.13 -12.73
C SER A 47 -2.75 -15.00 -11.71
N ILE A 48 -1.77 -14.14 -11.93
CA ILE A 48 -1.56 -12.92 -11.15
C ILE A 48 -1.70 -11.75 -12.11
N LEU A 49 -2.53 -10.80 -11.75
CA LEU A 49 -2.71 -9.54 -12.47
C LEU A 49 -1.99 -8.45 -11.69
N PHE A 50 -1.04 -7.78 -12.33
CA PHE A 50 -0.38 -6.59 -11.80
C PHE A 50 -1.10 -5.37 -12.34
N VAL A 51 -1.49 -4.46 -11.44
CA VAL A 51 -2.25 -3.28 -11.80
C VAL A 51 -1.67 -2.07 -11.07
N TRP A 52 -1.40 -1.02 -11.81
CA TRP A 52 -1.09 0.31 -11.27
C TRP A 52 -2.27 1.21 -11.57
N HIS A 53 -2.96 1.62 -10.55
CA HIS A 53 -4.11 2.51 -10.69
C HIS A 53 -3.67 3.97 -10.79
N ALA A 54 -4.37 4.76 -11.58
CA ALA A 54 -4.19 6.19 -11.70
C ALA A 54 -5.31 6.93 -10.96
N GLY A 55 -5.02 8.15 -10.50
CA GLY A 55 -6.02 9.01 -9.87
C GLY A 55 -6.44 8.55 -8.47
N GLU A 56 -5.55 7.87 -7.74
CA GLU A 56 -5.77 7.49 -6.34
C GLU A 56 -6.06 8.74 -5.52
N GLU A 57 -5.20 9.73 -5.58
CA GLU A 57 -5.26 11.03 -4.88
C GLU A 57 -6.47 11.91 -5.25
N LYS A 58 -7.15 11.56 -6.31
CA LYS A 58 -8.38 12.25 -6.78
C LYS A 58 -9.66 11.53 -6.37
N GLY A 59 -9.55 10.53 -5.49
CA GLY A 59 -10.66 9.75 -4.98
C GLY A 59 -10.75 8.35 -5.58
N LEU A 60 -9.61 7.66 -5.72
CA LEU A 60 -9.52 6.25 -6.13
C LEU A 60 -10.09 6.00 -7.54
N TRP A 61 -9.92 6.95 -8.45
CA TRP A 61 -10.62 6.90 -9.75
C TRP A 61 -10.26 5.69 -10.60
N GLY A 62 -8.97 5.31 -10.63
CA GLY A 62 -8.50 4.20 -11.43
C GLY A 62 -9.04 2.86 -10.96
N SER A 63 -9.01 2.60 -9.67
CA SER A 63 -9.56 1.37 -9.11
C SER A 63 -11.09 1.34 -9.17
N GLU A 64 -11.75 2.49 -8.98
CA GLU A 64 -13.19 2.60 -9.18
C GLU A 64 -13.59 2.27 -10.61
N TYR A 65 -12.89 2.86 -11.59
CA TYR A 65 -13.14 2.58 -13.01
C TYR A 65 -12.88 1.11 -13.34
N PHE A 66 -11.72 0.57 -12.92
CA PHE A 66 -11.38 -0.83 -13.20
C PHE A 66 -12.39 -1.80 -12.60
N THR A 67 -12.84 -1.58 -11.37
CA THR A 67 -13.82 -2.48 -10.73
C THR A 67 -15.24 -2.35 -11.28
N LYS A 68 -15.55 -1.24 -11.97
CA LYS A 68 -16.80 -1.06 -12.73
C LYS A 68 -16.72 -1.63 -14.13
N PHE A 69 -15.57 -1.49 -14.80
CA PHE A 69 -15.32 -1.87 -16.18
C PHE A 69 -14.05 -2.73 -16.30
N PRO A 70 -14.03 -3.91 -15.65
CA PRO A 70 -12.82 -4.71 -15.58
C PRO A 70 -12.42 -5.31 -16.92
N THR A 71 -11.11 -5.35 -17.17
CA THR A 71 -10.53 -5.99 -18.37
C THR A 71 -10.41 -7.51 -18.22
N VAL A 72 -10.72 -8.03 -17.05
CA VAL A 72 -10.77 -9.46 -16.72
C VAL A 72 -12.09 -9.78 -16.03
N ASP A 73 -12.46 -11.04 -15.96
CA ASP A 73 -13.64 -11.45 -15.20
C ASP A 73 -13.42 -11.21 -13.70
N ILE A 74 -13.97 -10.13 -13.18
CA ILE A 74 -13.79 -9.69 -11.79
C ILE A 74 -14.33 -10.72 -10.79
N THR A 75 -15.28 -11.57 -11.19
CA THR A 75 -15.86 -12.63 -10.31
C THR A 75 -14.87 -13.76 -10.05
N LYS A 76 -13.80 -13.83 -10.83
CA LYS A 76 -12.72 -14.81 -10.66
C LYS A 76 -11.55 -14.27 -9.84
N VAL A 77 -11.55 -13.00 -9.47
CA VAL A 77 -10.56 -12.42 -8.58
C VAL A 77 -10.83 -12.91 -7.16
N VAL A 78 -9.89 -13.66 -6.62
CA VAL A 78 -10.07 -14.32 -5.31
C VAL A 78 -9.50 -13.50 -4.14
N ALA A 79 -8.58 -12.61 -4.42
CA ALA A 79 -8.02 -11.65 -3.47
C ALA A 79 -7.34 -10.49 -4.22
N GLN A 80 -7.30 -9.32 -3.61
CA GLN A 80 -6.50 -8.19 -4.04
C GLN A 80 -5.47 -7.87 -2.96
N LEU A 81 -4.23 -7.67 -3.38
CA LEU A 81 -3.09 -7.37 -2.52
C LEU A 81 -2.65 -5.95 -2.85
N ASN A 82 -2.82 -5.04 -1.91
CA ASN A 82 -2.51 -3.61 -2.05
C ASN A 82 -1.21 -3.27 -1.35
N ILE A 83 -0.42 -2.47 -2.01
CA ILE A 83 0.83 -1.94 -1.48
C ILE A 83 0.81 -0.44 -1.75
N ASP A 84 0.91 0.34 -0.68
CA ASP A 84 0.86 1.79 -0.74
C ASP A 84 1.57 2.35 0.48
N MET A 85 2.62 3.13 0.28
CA MET A 85 3.53 3.63 1.31
C MET A 85 4.13 2.51 2.17
N ILE A 86 5.22 1.94 1.71
CA ILE A 86 5.95 0.85 2.39
C ILE A 86 7.46 1.12 2.48
N GLY A 87 7.88 2.34 2.21
CA GLY A 87 9.28 2.70 2.08
C GLY A 87 9.86 3.48 3.27
N ARG A 88 9.10 3.68 4.34
CA ARG A 88 9.55 4.47 5.50
C ARG A 88 9.35 3.69 6.80
N SER A 89 10.20 3.97 7.79
CA SER A 89 10.03 3.46 9.14
C SER A 89 10.39 4.49 10.19
N LYS A 90 9.78 4.39 11.37
CA LYS A 90 10.08 5.24 12.50
C LYS A 90 11.45 4.90 13.06
N LYS A 91 12.36 5.84 12.99
CA LYS A 91 13.73 5.66 13.47
C LYS A 91 13.81 5.73 15.00
N VAL A 92 14.76 4.98 15.55
CA VAL A 92 15.03 5.02 16.99
C VAL A 92 15.38 6.45 17.41
N GLY A 93 14.66 6.97 18.39
CA GLY A 93 14.85 8.35 18.89
C GLY A 93 14.10 9.43 18.10
N ASP A 94 13.32 9.07 17.09
CA ASP A 94 12.44 10.02 16.40
C ASP A 94 11.30 10.45 17.34
N THR A 95 11.28 11.74 17.65
CA THR A 95 10.27 12.38 18.52
C THR A 95 9.33 13.29 17.74
N ASN A 96 9.43 13.31 16.41
CA ASN A 96 8.55 14.12 15.57
C ASN A 96 7.11 13.61 15.69
N PRO A 97 6.16 14.44 16.15
CA PRO A 97 4.78 14.02 16.31
C PRO A 97 4.10 13.63 14.98
N LYS A 98 4.57 14.14 13.84
CA LYS A 98 4.07 13.77 12.52
C LYS A 98 4.44 12.32 12.12
N ASN A 99 5.50 11.78 12.73
CA ASN A 99 5.94 10.40 12.52
C ASN A 99 5.39 9.46 13.62
N ALA A 100 4.44 9.92 14.42
CA ALA A 100 3.89 9.12 15.52
C ALA A 100 3.21 7.83 15.03
N GLU A 101 2.66 7.87 13.82
CA GLU A 101 1.91 6.77 13.22
C GLU A 101 2.76 5.92 12.24
N LEU A 102 4.04 6.22 12.06
CA LEU A 102 4.93 5.31 11.31
C LEU A 102 5.13 4.00 12.08
N SER A 103 5.13 2.89 11.35
CA SER A 103 5.55 1.59 11.86
C SER A 103 7.03 1.60 12.23
N GLY A 104 7.43 0.72 13.14
CA GLY A 104 8.83 0.56 13.54
C GLY A 104 9.67 -0.18 12.51
N GLU A 105 10.97 -0.25 12.76
CA GLU A 105 11.86 -1.11 11.96
C GLU A 105 11.36 -2.57 12.00
N ASN A 106 11.35 -3.24 10.86
CA ASN A 106 10.82 -4.60 10.69
C ASN A 106 9.34 -4.78 11.11
N GLU A 107 8.58 -3.71 11.12
CA GLU A 107 7.14 -3.70 11.38
C GLU A 107 6.41 -3.14 10.16
N ILE A 108 5.18 -3.61 9.92
CA ILE A 108 4.30 -3.08 8.87
C ILE A 108 2.84 -3.24 9.32
N TYR A 109 2.01 -2.26 9.02
CA TYR A 109 0.57 -2.39 9.20
C TYR A 109 -0.03 -3.32 8.16
N VAL A 110 -0.96 -4.17 8.61
CA VAL A 110 -1.72 -5.08 7.75
C VAL A 110 -3.20 -4.80 7.96
N ILE A 111 -3.85 -4.31 6.92
CA ILE A 111 -5.21 -3.77 7.00
C ILE A 111 -6.13 -4.59 6.09
N GLY A 112 -7.36 -4.85 6.53
CA GLY A 112 -8.42 -5.49 5.76
C GLY A 112 -8.37 -7.01 5.70
N SER A 113 -7.23 -7.62 6.03
CA SER A 113 -7.04 -9.07 5.86
C SER A 113 -7.95 -9.90 6.77
N LYS A 114 -7.81 -9.77 8.06
CA LYS A 114 -8.62 -10.51 9.06
C LYS A 114 -10.05 -10.00 9.10
N MET A 115 -10.23 -8.69 8.89
CA MET A 115 -11.52 -8.04 8.89
C MET A 115 -12.44 -8.57 7.78
N MET A 116 -11.90 -8.85 6.59
CA MET A 116 -12.68 -9.34 5.44
C MET A 116 -12.67 -10.87 5.29
N SER A 117 -11.55 -11.54 5.63
CA SER A 117 -11.40 -12.97 5.43
C SER A 117 -10.43 -13.58 6.44
N THR A 118 -10.96 -14.38 7.36
CA THR A 118 -10.13 -15.12 8.33
C THR A 118 -9.13 -16.06 7.64
N GLN A 119 -9.52 -16.63 6.49
CA GLN A 119 -8.63 -17.51 5.70
C GLN A 119 -7.48 -16.70 5.09
N LEU A 120 -7.76 -15.55 4.47
CA LEU A 120 -6.72 -14.70 3.90
C LEU A 120 -5.78 -14.17 4.99
N GLY A 121 -6.32 -13.73 6.13
CA GLY A 121 -5.53 -13.32 7.27
C GLY A 121 -4.61 -14.44 7.78
N ALA A 122 -5.11 -15.67 7.90
CA ALA A 122 -4.29 -16.81 8.30
C ALA A 122 -3.18 -17.13 7.29
N VAL A 123 -3.47 -17.05 5.99
CA VAL A 123 -2.45 -17.23 4.94
C VAL A 123 -1.39 -16.15 5.03
N THR A 124 -1.79 -14.90 5.19
CA THR A 124 -0.88 -13.75 5.34
C THR A 124 0.07 -13.92 6.54
N ASP A 125 -0.47 -14.28 7.70
CA ASP A 125 0.32 -14.57 8.91
C ASP A 125 1.28 -15.75 8.69
N ASN A 126 0.80 -16.86 8.13
CA ASN A 126 1.62 -18.06 7.93
C ASN A 126 2.78 -17.83 6.96
N VAL A 127 2.56 -17.08 5.88
CA VAL A 127 3.63 -16.72 4.93
C VAL A 127 4.67 -15.87 5.62
N ASN A 128 4.28 -14.83 6.34
CA ASN A 128 5.20 -13.98 7.08
C ASN A 128 6.02 -14.79 8.10
N ASN A 129 5.34 -15.58 8.91
CA ASN A 129 5.98 -16.38 9.97
C ASN A 129 6.96 -17.43 9.42
N SER A 130 6.74 -17.91 8.20
CA SER A 130 7.60 -18.90 7.56
C SER A 130 8.81 -18.30 6.85
N TYR A 131 8.78 -16.99 6.52
CA TYR A 131 9.80 -16.37 5.67
C TYR A 131 10.39 -15.10 6.30
N LEU A 132 9.73 -13.94 6.18
CA LEU A 132 10.29 -12.65 6.60
C LEU A 132 10.28 -12.45 8.12
N LYS A 133 9.25 -12.95 8.80
CA LYS A 133 9.06 -12.80 10.25
C LYS A 133 9.02 -11.34 10.70
N MET A 134 8.48 -10.46 9.87
CA MET A 134 8.21 -9.08 10.25
C MET A 134 7.16 -9.03 11.35
N THR A 135 7.16 -7.97 12.12
CA THR A 135 6.05 -7.67 13.04
C THR A 135 4.87 -7.15 12.22
N TYR A 136 3.81 -7.94 12.11
CA TYR A 136 2.55 -7.49 11.53
C TYR A 136 1.71 -6.78 12.58
N ASN A 137 1.47 -5.50 12.35
CA ASN A 137 0.66 -4.67 13.22
C ASN A 137 -0.76 -4.52 12.64
N TYR A 138 -1.75 -4.99 13.38
CA TYR A 138 -3.16 -4.96 13.00
C TYR A 138 -3.94 -3.78 13.62
N LYS A 139 -3.23 -2.75 14.11
CA LYS A 139 -3.85 -1.58 14.75
C LYS A 139 -5.00 -0.99 13.92
N TYR A 140 -4.83 -0.93 12.62
CA TYR A 140 -5.78 -0.34 11.68
C TYR A 140 -6.69 -1.36 10.96
N ASP A 141 -6.54 -2.65 11.27
CA ASP A 141 -7.47 -3.70 10.82
C ASP A 141 -8.72 -3.74 11.72
N ASP A 142 -9.30 -2.58 11.97
CA ASP A 142 -10.46 -2.36 12.83
C ASP A 142 -11.49 -1.48 12.08
N PRO A 143 -12.76 -1.92 11.97
CA PRO A 143 -13.84 -1.12 11.37
C PRO A 143 -14.06 0.24 12.06
N LYS A 144 -13.56 0.38 13.30
CA LYS A 144 -13.68 1.61 14.10
C LYS A 144 -12.41 2.48 14.07
N ASP A 145 -11.44 2.14 13.23
CA ASP A 145 -10.23 2.96 13.08
C ASP A 145 -10.60 4.43 12.82
N PRO A 146 -10.21 5.37 13.70
CA PRO A 146 -10.52 6.78 13.55
C PRO A 146 -9.85 7.41 12.31
N ASN A 147 -8.72 6.86 11.86
CA ASN A 147 -8.00 7.30 10.67
C ASN A 147 -8.63 6.79 9.38
N ARG A 148 -9.47 5.75 9.48
CA ARG A 148 -10.19 5.15 8.36
C ARG A 148 -9.29 4.69 7.21
N PHE A 149 -8.09 4.18 7.51
CA PHE A 149 -7.13 3.75 6.48
C PHE A 149 -7.67 2.67 5.55
N PHE A 150 -8.58 1.82 6.03
CA PHE A 150 -9.27 0.84 5.17
C PHE A 150 -9.98 1.46 3.95
N PHE A 151 -10.31 2.75 3.99
CA PHE A 151 -11.05 3.46 2.94
C PHE A 151 -10.15 4.35 2.07
N ARG A 152 -8.82 4.38 2.30
CA ARG A 152 -7.94 5.44 1.80
C ARG A 152 -6.95 5.00 0.74
N SER A 153 -7.10 3.79 0.18
CA SER A 153 -6.30 3.38 -0.98
C SER A 153 -7.11 2.47 -1.91
N ASP A 154 -6.56 2.10 -3.03
CA ASP A 154 -7.23 1.44 -4.17
C ASP A 154 -7.90 0.10 -3.84
N HIS A 155 -7.44 -0.60 -2.78
CA HIS A 155 -8.06 -1.84 -2.30
C HIS A 155 -9.54 -1.68 -1.94
N PHE A 156 -9.95 -0.48 -1.54
CA PHE A 156 -11.32 -0.23 -1.10
C PHE A 156 -12.34 -0.53 -2.19
N ASN A 157 -12.08 -0.18 -3.43
CA ASN A 157 -13.00 -0.44 -4.54
C ASN A 157 -13.16 -1.94 -4.84
N TYR A 158 -12.15 -2.75 -4.57
CA TYR A 158 -12.26 -4.22 -4.62
C TYR A 158 -13.04 -4.77 -3.40
N ALA A 159 -12.79 -4.23 -2.22
CA ALA A 159 -13.52 -4.59 -1.01
C ALA A 159 -15.03 -4.35 -1.16
N VAL A 160 -15.43 -3.24 -1.79
CA VAL A 160 -16.85 -2.93 -2.12
C VAL A 160 -17.48 -4.02 -3.01
N LYS A 161 -16.68 -4.71 -3.85
CA LYS A 161 -17.15 -5.84 -4.67
C LYS A 161 -17.17 -7.17 -3.90
N GLY A 162 -16.84 -7.17 -2.61
CA GLY A 162 -16.76 -8.38 -1.79
C GLY A 162 -15.49 -9.20 -2.03
N ILE A 163 -14.50 -8.66 -2.72
CA ILE A 163 -13.20 -9.31 -2.94
C ILE A 163 -12.36 -9.11 -1.68
N PRO A 164 -11.89 -10.18 -1.02
CA PRO A 164 -10.99 -10.06 0.12
C PRO A 164 -9.71 -9.32 -0.25
N ILE A 165 -9.27 -8.43 0.63
CA ILE A 165 -8.08 -7.62 0.39
C ILE A 165 -7.05 -7.78 1.51
N VAL A 166 -5.81 -7.48 1.21
CA VAL A 166 -4.76 -7.16 2.17
C VAL A 166 -4.12 -5.85 1.73
N PHE A 167 -4.00 -4.92 2.63
CA PHE A 167 -3.31 -3.66 2.41
C PHE A 167 -2.11 -3.57 3.36
N TRP A 168 -0.90 -3.53 2.79
CA TRP A 168 0.34 -3.26 3.50
C TRP A 168 0.67 -1.79 3.44
N PHE A 169 1.00 -1.22 4.61
CA PHE A 169 1.14 0.19 4.81
C PHE A 169 2.08 0.45 5.99
N ASP A 170 2.99 1.39 5.90
CA ASP A 170 3.90 1.69 7.01
C ASP A 170 3.52 2.91 7.84
N GLY A 171 2.48 3.62 7.44
CA GLY A 171 1.94 4.76 8.18
C GLY A 171 2.19 6.09 7.51
N VAL A 172 1.67 7.15 8.13
CA VAL A 172 1.87 8.53 7.66
C VAL A 172 3.11 9.13 8.32
N HIS A 173 3.85 9.93 7.57
CA HIS A 173 5.08 10.58 8.02
C HIS A 173 5.07 12.09 7.78
N GLU A 174 6.09 12.79 8.25
CA GLU A 174 6.18 14.25 8.20
C GLU A 174 6.15 14.84 6.79
N ASP A 175 6.56 14.07 5.80
CA ASP A 175 6.63 14.49 4.40
C ASP A 175 5.40 14.09 3.58
N TYR A 176 4.44 13.36 4.18
CA TYR A 176 3.22 12.91 3.52
C TYR A 176 2.48 14.07 2.86
N HIS A 177 2.15 13.94 1.58
CA HIS A 177 1.58 15.00 0.74
C HIS A 177 2.38 16.31 0.78
N GLY A 178 3.70 16.20 0.86
CA GLY A 178 4.64 17.32 0.90
C GLY A 178 5.77 17.19 -0.11
N ALA A 179 6.46 18.30 -0.35
CA ALA A 179 7.63 18.32 -1.24
C ALA A 179 8.82 17.50 -0.69
N GLY A 180 8.81 17.18 0.60
CA GLY A 180 9.90 16.46 1.26
C GLY A 180 9.88 14.94 1.08
N ASP A 181 8.89 14.35 0.41
CA ASP A 181 8.84 12.91 0.16
C ASP A 181 9.76 12.53 -1.02
N HIS A 182 11.05 12.41 -0.70
CA HIS A 182 12.15 12.19 -1.65
C HIS A 182 12.72 10.77 -1.58
N PRO A 183 13.31 10.26 -2.68
CA PRO A 183 13.89 8.92 -2.73
C PRO A 183 15.03 8.67 -1.75
N ASP A 184 15.79 9.70 -1.35
CA ASP A 184 16.89 9.59 -0.38
C ASP A 184 16.42 9.30 1.05
N LYS A 185 15.13 9.38 1.29
CA LYS A 185 14.51 9.06 2.59
C LYS A 185 13.89 7.66 2.65
N ILE A 186 13.91 6.93 1.56
CA ILE A 186 13.37 5.56 1.50
C ILE A 186 14.32 4.58 2.18
N ASP A 187 13.78 3.67 2.95
CA ASP A 187 14.47 2.54 3.58
C ASP A 187 14.55 1.39 2.55
N TYR A 188 15.72 1.18 1.97
CA TYR A 188 15.96 0.12 0.97
C TYR A 188 16.35 -1.20 1.60
#